data_2a6e881a96d242542877ae39a9e39f38
#
_entry.id   2a6e881a96d242542877ae39a9e39f38
#
_cell.length_a   1.000
_cell.length_b   1.000
_cell.length_c   1.000
_cell.angle_alpha   90.00
_cell.angle_beta   90.00
_cell.angle_gamma   90.00
#
_symmetry.space_group_name_H-M   'P 1'
#
loop_
_entity.id
_entity.type
_entity.pdbx_description
1 polymer ?
#
loop_
_entity_poly.entity_id
_entity_poly.type
_entity_poly.pdbx_seq_one_letter_code
_entity_poly.pdbx_strand_id
1 'polypeptide(L)'
;GTPMGYDVDMIHELADSLGVEVEIVEVTADARIPSLETGKVDAVFGNFTRTLERAQKIDFSNPYVVAGERLLVKKGSGINTVDDLTGKKVAVTKGSTNAELMATLNPNAEVVFFETSADALQAVKNGQCATFLEDSNFQQYQAAQNDDLEVVGDSLISLEYNAIGVKKGDQDWLNYLNLFI
;
A
#
# COMPACT_ATOMS: atom_id res chain seq x y z
N GLY A 1 7.65 1.61 -17.06
CA GLY A 1 7.19 2.96 -17.42
C GLY A 1 7.78 4.00 -16.48
N THR A 2 7.63 5.27 -16.78
CA THR A 2 8.06 6.34 -15.85
C THR A 2 7.15 6.31 -14.61
N PRO A 3 7.69 6.33 -13.39
CA PRO A 3 6.88 6.46 -12.18
C PRO A 3 5.99 7.70 -12.23
N MET A 4 4.74 7.59 -11.77
CA MET A 4 3.78 8.69 -11.79
C MET A 4 2.73 8.53 -10.68
N GLY A 5 2.12 9.63 -10.29
CA GLY A 5 1.05 9.68 -9.30
C GLY A 5 1.40 10.55 -8.10
N TYR A 6 0.46 10.66 -7.16
CA TYR A 6 0.52 11.56 -6.03
C TYR A 6 1.84 11.48 -5.23
N ASP A 7 2.29 10.28 -4.88
CA ASP A 7 3.55 10.10 -4.14
C ASP A 7 4.77 10.56 -4.94
N VAL A 8 4.77 10.32 -6.26
CA VAL A 8 5.85 10.76 -7.14
C VAL A 8 5.89 12.28 -7.25
N ASP A 9 4.73 12.92 -7.35
CA ASP A 9 4.62 14.38 -7.37
C ASP A 9 5.13 14.96 -6.04
N MET A 10 4.74 14.37 -4.89
CA MET A 10 5.26 14.78 -3.58
C MET A 10 6.79 14.62 -3.46
N ILE A 11 7.35 13.55 -4.00
CA ILE A 11 8.81 13.32 -4.02
C ILE A 11 9.51 14.45 -4.78
N HIS A 12 9.00 14.85 -5.94
CA HIS A 12 9.57 15.94 -6.72
C HIS A 12 9.44 17.29 -6.01
N GLU A 13 8.28 17.61 -5.43
CA GLU A 13 8.08 18.83 -4.63
C GLU A 13 9.01 18.88 -3.42
N LEU A 14 9.24 17.74 -2.75
CA LEU A 14 10.19 17.65 -1.65
C LEU A 14 11.62 17.93 -2.12
N ALA A 15 12.05 17.35 -3.23
CA ALA A 15 13.38 17.58 -3.79
C ALA A 15 13.57 19.04 -4.20
N ASP A 16 12.57 19.65 -4.82
CA ASP A 16 12.57 21.07 -5.19
C ASP A 16 12.67 21.97 -3.95
N SER A 17 11.96 21.64 -2.87
CA SER A 17 12.02 22.40 -1.61
C SER A 17 13.41 22.36 -0.94
N LEU A 18 14.16 21.29 -1.20
CA LEU A 18 15.53 21.11 -0.70
C LEU A 18 16.60 21.64 -1.67
N GLY A 19 16.22 21.95 -2.92
CA GLY A 19 17.16 22.36 -3.96
C GLY A 19 18.10 21.24 -4.41
N VAL A 20 17.63 19.99 -4.42
CA VAL A 20 18.40 18.79 -4.81
C VAL A 20 17.73 18.05 -5.95
N GLU A 21 18.51 17.21 -6.65
CA GLU A 21 17.99 16.23 -7.59
C GLU A 21 17.49 14.99 -6.84
N VAL A 22 16.44 14.36 -7.34
CA VAL A 22 15.88 13.13 -6.76
C VAL A 22 16.18 11.93 -7.65
N GLU A 23 16.56 10.83 -7.01
CA GLU A 23 16.62 9.50 -7.61
C GLU A 23 15.49 8.64 -7.04
N ILE A 24 14.55 8.22 -7.90
CA ILE A 24 13.46 7.34 -7.49
C ILE A 24 13.90 5.89 -7.64
N VAL A 25 13.96 5.18 -6.51
CA VAL A 25 14.29 3.75 -6.44
C VAL A 25 13.03 2.94 -6.16
N GLU A 26 12.65 2.10 -7.09
CA GLU A 26 11.52 1.19 -6.91
C GLU A 26 11.89 0.06 -5.94
N VAL A 27 11.06 -0.15 -4.92
CA VAL A 27 11.23 -1.20 -3.91
C VAL A 27 9.92 -1.95 -3.68
N THR A 28 10.01 -3.26 -3.41
CA THR A 28 8.85 -4.05 -2.99
C THR A 28 8.43 -3.69 -1.57
N ALA A 29 7.19 -4.00 -1.19
CA ALA A 29 6.66 -3.61 0.11
C ALA A 29 7.46 -4.20 1.29
N ASP A 30 7.96 -5.43 1.17
CA ASP A 30 8.80 -6.06 2.18
C ASP A 30 10.24 -5.54 2.21
N ALA A 31 10.72 -4.92 1.12
CA ALA A 31 12.04 -4.31 1.03
C ALA A 31 12.12 -2.86 1.56
N ARG A 32 10.98 -2.22 1.87
CA ARG A 32 10.94 -0.82 2.34
C ARG A 32 11.78 -0.58 3.58
N ILE A 33 11.54 -1.34 4.65
CA ILE A 33 12.26 -1.20 5.92
C ILE A 33 13.75 -1.53 5.75
N PRO A 34 14.15 -2.68 5.16
CA PRO A 34 15.57 -2.96 4.91
C PRO A 34 16.29 -1.89 4.07
N SER A 35 15.61 -1.28 3.10
CA SER A 35 16.19 -0.21 2.28
C SER A 35 16.49 1.06 3.09
N LEU A 36 15.62 1.41 4.03
CA LEU A 36 15.85 2.52 4.97
C LEU A 36 16.96 2.20 5.98
N GLU A 37 16.93 1.03 6.62
CA GLU A 37 17.91 0.62 7.62
C GLU A 37 19.34 0.61 7.05
N THR A 38 19.50 0.14 5.81
CA THR A 38 20.80 0.08 5.12
C THR A 38 21.23 1.42 4.49
N GLY A 39 20.35 2.42 4.46
CA GLY A 39 20.63 3.70 3.81
C GLY A 39 20.66 3.60 2.26
N LYS A 40 19.99 2.60 1.69
CA LYS A 40 19.81 2.49 0.24
C LYS A 40 18.90 3.61 -0.28
N VAL A 41 17.95 4.04 0.54
CA VAL A 41 17.06 5.17 0.29
C VAL A 41 16.96 6.05 1.53
N ASP A 42 16.74 7.35 1.33
CA ASP A 42 16.63 8.34 2.42
C ASP A 42 15.20 8.46 2.96
N ALA A 43 14.22 8.15 2.13
CA ALA A 43 12.80 8.15 2.49
C ALA A 43 12.03 7.11 1.65
N VAL A 44 10.91 6.63 2.19
CA VAL A 44 9.99 5.73 1.49
C VAL A 44 8.59 6.34 1.50
N PHE A 45 8.03 6.48 0.30
CA PHE A 45 6.66 6.89 0.01
C PHE A 45 5.87 5.69 -0.54
N GLY A 46 4.58 5.86 -0.75
CA GLY A 46 3.73 4.89 -1.44
C GLY A 46 2.96 3.95 -0.52
N ASN A 47 1.78 4.36 -0.07
CA ASN A 47 0.88 3.57 0.77
C ASN A 47 1.61 2.88 1.94
N PHE A 48 2.48 3.63 2.63
CA PHE A 48 3.28 3.08 3.72
C PHE A 48 2.60 3.31 5.06
N THR A 49 1.76 2.37 5.44
CA THR A 49 0.98 2.40 6.68
C THR A 49 1.88 2.44 7.90
N ARG A 50 1.61 3.40 8.80
CA ARG A 50 2.22 3.49 10.13
C ARG A 50 1.69 2.38 11.02
N THR A 51 2.58 1.53 11.53
CA THR A 51 2.24 0.54 12.57
C THR A 51 3.24 0.60 13.71
N LEU A 52 2.81 0.16 14.89
CA LEU A 52 3.71 0.09 16.06
C LEU A 52 4.88 -0.89 15.82
N GLU A 53 4.63 -1.97 15.08
CA GLU A 53 5.66 -2.93 14.71
C GLU A 53 6.74 -2.28 13.84
N ARG A 54 6.33 -1.61 12.75
CA ARG A 54 7.24 -0.90 11.83
C ARG A 54 7.99 0.22 12.56
N ALA A 55 7.32 0.93 13.47
CA ALA A 55 7.90 2.02 14.25
C ALA A 55 8.98 1.55 15.25
N GLN A 56 9.11 0.25 15.52
CA GLN A 56 10.25 -0.28 16.27
C GLN A 56 11.55 -0.24 15.44
N LYS A 57 11.47 -0.24 14.12
CA LYS A 57 12.61 -0.33 13.20
C LYS A 57 12.94 0.97 12.50
N ILE A 58 11.93 1.76 12.14
CA ILE A 58 12.05 3.02 11.41
C ILE A 58 11.24 4.11 12.09
N ASP A 59 11.44 5.37 11.66
CA ASP A 59 10.59 6.48 12.05
C ASP A 59 9.62 6.84 10.92
N PHE A 60 8.48 7.41 11.28
CA PHE A 60 7.45 7.85 10.36
C PHE A 60 7.15 9.33 10.54
N SER A 61 6.95 10.03 9.45
CA SER A 61 6.36 11.37 9.45
C SER A 61 4.93 11.37 10.01
N ASN A 62 4.34 12.56 10.14
CA ASN A 62 2.90 12.68 10.23
C ASN A 62 2.25 12.02 9.01
N PRO A 63 1.04 11.47 9.14
CA PRO A 63 0.34 10.89 8.00
C PRO A 63 -0.06 12.00 7.00
N TYR A 64 0.15 11.75 5.72
CA TYR A 64 -0.24 12.65 4.64
C TYR A 64 -1.42 12.11 3.81
N VAL A 65 -1.71 10.81 3.94
CA VAL A 65 -2.88 10.15 3.35
C VAL A 65 -3.56 9.31 4.41
N VAL A 66 -4.88 9.42 4.48
CA VAL A 66 -5.74 8.46 5.16
C VAL A 66 -6.43 7.65 4.09
N ALA A 67 -6.12 6.38 4.03
CA ALA A 67 -6.73 5.41 3.14
C ALA A 67 -7.49 4.37 3.94
N GLY A 68 -8.05 3.40 3.29
CA GLY A 68 -8.66 2.24 3.92
C GLY A 68 -8.76 1.12 2.93
N GLU A 69 -8.80 -0.08 3.44
CA GLU A 69 -8.85 -1.28 2.63
C GLU A 69 -10.21 -1.44 1.95
N ARG A 70 -10.19 -1.90 0.71
CA ARG A 70 -11.37 -2.35 -0.02
C ARG A 70 -11.07 -3.63 -0.81
N LEU A 71 -12.09 -4.25 -1.33
CA LEU A 71 -11.97 -5.44 -2.18
C LEU A 71 -12.10 -5.05 -3.65
N LEU A 72 -11.11 -5.42 -4.47
CA LEU A 72 -11.19 -5.36 -5.92
C LEU A 72 -11.51 -6.74 -6.45
N VAL A 73 -12.61 -6.85 -7.17
CA VAL A 73 -13.13 -8.13 -7.68
C VAL A 73 -13.46 -8.04 -9.17
N LYS A 74 -13.64 -9.20 -9.80
CA LYS A 74 -14.24 -9.23 -11.14
C LYS A 74 -15.72 -8.87 -11.04
N LYS A 75 -16.21 -8.07 -11.99
CA LYS A 75 -17.63 -7.76 -12.09
C LYS A 75 -18.46 -9.03 -12.19
N GLY A 76 -19.53 -9.07 -11.40
CA GLY A 76 -20.42 -10.23 -11.34
C GLY A 76 -19.86 -11.44 -10.58
N SER A 77 -18.81 -11.27 -9.78
CA SER A 77 -18.23 -12.32 -8.94
C SER A 77 -19.15 -12.80 -7.81
N GLY A 78 -20.15 -12.00 -7.44
CA GLY A 78 -21.02 -12.27 -6.30
C GLY A 78 -20.38 -11.99 -4.94
N ILE A 79 -19.18 -11.40 -4.91
CA ILE A 79 -18.51 -10.96 -3.70
C ILE A 79 -18.88 -9.50 -3.44
N ASN A 80 -19.38 -9.21 -2.24
CA ASN A 80 -19.78 -7.88 -1.82
C ASN A 80 -19.15 -7.47 -0.48
N THR A 81 -18.82 -8.45 0.35
CA THR A 81 -18.30 -8.25 1.71
C THR A 81 -17.14 -9.20 2.00
N VAL A 82 -16.45 -8.96 3.10
CA VAL A 82 -15.38 -9.84 3.60
C VAL A 82 -15.90 -11.24 3.94
N ASP A 83 -17.15 -11.36 4.38
CA ASP A 83 -17.75 -12.66 4.73
C ASP A 83 -17.89 -13.59 3.51
N ASP A 84 -18.07 -13.03 2.32
CA ASP A 84 -18.17 -13.78 1.08
C ASP A 84 -16.83 -14.44 0.66
N LEU A 85 -15.75 -14.12 1.35
CA LEU A 85 -14.40 -14.63 1.08
C LEU A 85 -14.10 -15.97 1.77
N THR A 86 -14.98 -16.49 2.60
CA THR A 86 -14.80 -17.81 3.25
C THR A 86 -14.51 -18.90 2.20
N GLY A 87 -13.36 -19.57 2.36
CA GLY A 87 -12.89 -20.60 1.43
C GLY A 87 -12.41 -20.10 0.06
N LYS A 88 -12.30 -18.79 -0.11
CA LYS A 88 -11.81 -18.18 -1.35
C LYS A 88 -10.39 -17.66 -1.19
N LYS A 89 -9.66 -17.59 -2.31
CA LYS A 89 -8.31 -17.04 -2.38
C LYS A 89 -8.34 -15.51 -2.43
N VAL A 90 -7.63 -14.89 -1.50
CA VAL A 90 -7.46 -13.45 -1.37
C VAL A 90 -6.00 -13.10 -1.68
N ALA A 91 -5.79 -12.34 -2.75
CA ALA A 91 -4.46 -11.84 -3.08
C ALA A 91 -4.08 -10.70 -2.12
N VAL A 92 -2.86 -10.71 -1.63
CA VAL A 92 -2.24 -9.64 -0.85
C VAL A 92 -0.79 -9.45 -1.29
N THR A 93 -0.27 -8.25 -1.12
CA THR A 93 1.15 -7.97 -1.36
C THR A 93 1.97 -8.38 -0.14
N LYS A 94 3.06 -9.09 -0.35
CA LYS A 94 3.99 -9.50 0.69
C LYS A 94 4.59 -8.28 1.38
N GLY A 95 4.60 -8.27 2.73
CA GLY A 95 5.07 -7.13 3.53
C GLY A 95 4.02 -6.01 3.72
N SER A 96 2.79 -6.19 3.21
CA SER A 96 1.65 -5.33 3.54
C SER A 96 1.02 -5.72 4.87
N THR A 97 0.12 -4.87 5.39
CA THR A 97 -0.72 -5.13 6.58
C THR A 97 -1.90 -6.06 6.28
N ASN A 98 -2.18 -6.30 5.01
CA ASN A 98 -3.43 -6.91 4.53
C ASN A 98 -3.61 -8.38 4.91
N ALA A 99 -2.51 -9.13 5.06
CA ALA A 99 -2.59 -10.53 5.48
C ALA A 99 -3.08 -10.66 6.94
N GLU A 100 -2.58 -9.82 7.82
CA GLU A 100 -2.98 -9.78 9.23
C GLU A 100 -4.42 -9.29 9.38
N LEU A 101 -4.78 -8.28 8.61
CA LEU A 101 -6.14 -7.76 8.55
C LEU A 101 -7.11 -8.87 8.11
N MET A 102 -6.80 -9.60 7.04
CA MET A 102 -7.65 -10.69 6.56
C MET A 102 -7.76 -11.83 7.58
N ALA A 103 -6.67 -12.21 8.23
CA ALA A 103 -6.70 -13.23 9.30
C ALA A 103 -7.59 -12.84 10.47
N THR A 104 -7.73 -11.54 10.74
CA THR A 104 -8.60 -11.02 11.79
C THR A 104 -10.06 -11.00 11.35
N LEU A 105 -10.32 -10.57 10.12
CA LEU A 105 -11.69 -10.34 9.61
C LEU A 105 -12.37 -11.63 9.10
N ASN A 106 -11.62 -12.47 8.40
CA ASN A 106 -12.11 -13.75 7.90
C ASN A 106 -10.98 -14.80 7.91
N PRO A 107 -10.77 -15.49 9.05
CA PRO A 107 -9.70 -16.49 9.19
C PRO A 107 -9.89 -17.73 8.30
N ASN A 108 -11.06 -17.87 7.67
CA ASN A 108 -11.36 -18.96 6.75
C ASN A 108 -11.10 -18.60 5.29
N ALA A 109 -10.66 -17.38 4.99
CA ALA A 109 -10.17 -17.00 3.69
C ALA A 109 -8.74 -17.53 3.48
N GLU A 110 -8.41 -17.93 2.25
CA GLU A 110 -7.07 -18.38 1.88
C GLU A 110 -6.23 -17.20 1.38
N VAL A 111 -5.29 -16.71 2.19
CA VAL A 111 -4.40 -15.62 1.81
C VAL A 111 -3.31 -16.14 0.87
N VAL A 112 -3.15 -15.48 -0.29
CA VAL A 112 -2.12 -15.78 -1.29
C VAL A 112 -1.22 -14.56 -1.46
N PHE A 113 0.07 -14.73 -1.19
CA PHE A 113 1.07 -13.66 -1.25
C PHE A 113 1.63 -13.47 -2.65
N PHE A 114 1.74 -12.21 -3.07
CA PHE A 114 2.42 -11.79 -4.30
C PHE A 114 3.54 -10.79 -3.97
N GLU A 115 4.60 -10.79 -4.77
CA GLU A 115 5.72 -9.87 -4.58
C GLU A 115 5.34 -8.43 -4.95
N THR A 116 4.48 -8.27 -5.95
CA THR A 116 4.03 -6.94 -6.40
C THR A 116 2.50 -6.82 -6.46
N SER A 117 1.99 -5.59 -6.33
CA SER A 117 0.56 -5.31 -6.52
C SER A 117 0.10 -5.59 -7.96
N ALA A 118 1.00 -5.48 -8.95
CA ALA A 118 0.71 -5.82 -10.33
C ALA A 118 0.44 -7.33 -10.50
N ASP A 119 1.22 -8.18 -9.86
CA ASP A 119 1.02 -9.64 -9.88
C ASP A 119 -0.27 -10.03 -9.16
N ALA A 120 -0.55 -9.41 -8.00
CA ALA A 120 -1.79 -9.62 -7.24
C ALA A 120 -3.03 -9.23 -8.06
N LEU A 121 -2.98 -8.07 -8.72
CA LEU A 121 -4.04 -7.62 -9.65
C LEU A 121 -4.23 -8.61 -10.80
N GLN A 122 -3.14 -9.06 -11.41
CA GLN A 122 -3.20 -10.03 -12.51
C GLN A 122 -3.80 -11.36 -12.08
N ALA A 123 -3.55 -11.81 -10.85
CA ALA A 123 -4.14 -13.02 -10.29
C ALA A 123 -5.68 -12.92 -10.17
N VAL A 124 -6.21 -11.73 -9.83
CA VAL A 124 -7.68 -11.51 -9.86
C VAL A 124 -8.20 -11.51 -11.28
N LYS A 125 -7.53 -10.81 -12.19
CA LYS A 125 -7.94 -10.78 -13.62
C LYS A 125 -7.97 -12.15 -14.27
N ASN A 126 -7.06 -13.04 -13.89
CA ASN A 126 -7.00 -14.42 -14.38
C ASN A 126 -7.95 -15.37 -13.64
N GLY A 127 -8.63 -14.91 -12.56
CA GLY A 127 -9.49 -15.77 -11.74
C GLY A 127 -8.74 -16.73 -10.82
N GLN A 128 -7.46 -16.50 -10.60
CA GLN A 128 -6.61 -17.25 -9.67
C GLN A 128 -6.96 -16.90 -8.21
N CYS A 129 -7.26 -15.63 -7.96
CA CYS A 129 -7.77 -15.11 -6.70
C CYS A 129 -9.15 -14.48 -6.89
N ALA A 130 -9.97 -14.56 -5.87
CA ALA A 130 -11.34 -14.02 -5.89
C ALA A 130 -11.34 -12.50 -5.74
N THR A 131 -10.37 -11.98 -4.99
CA THR A 131 -10.18 -10.54 -4.75
C THR A 131 -8.71 -10.22 -4.53
N PHE A 132 -8.37 -8.93 -4.68
CA PHE A 132 -7.15 -8.33 -4.17
C PHE A 132 -7.52 -7.31 -3.10
N LEU A 133 -6.99 -7.47 -1.91
CA LEU A 133 -7.15 -6.55 -0.78
C LEU A 133 -6.01 -5.54 -0.77
N GLU A 134 -6.34 -4.25 -0.92
CA GLU A 134 -5.37 -3.16 -1.01
C GLU A 134 -6.05 -1.83 -0.67
N ASP A 135 -5.29 -0.76 -0.56
CA ASP A 135 -5.77 0.60 -0.31
C ASP A 135 -6.82 1.04 -1.34
N SER A 136 -7.86 1.68 -0.86
CA SER A 136 -9.03 2.07 -1.65
C SER A 136 -8.72 3.00 -2.83
N ASN A 137 -7.73 3.90 -2.69
CA ASN A 137 -7.26 4.78 -3.76
C ASN A 137 -6.67 3.99 -4.94
N PHE A 138 -5.81 3.00 -4.64
CA PHE A 138 -5.25 2.09 -5.64
C PHE A 138 -6.36 1.26 -6.31
N GLN A 139 -7.27 0.69 -5.52
CA GLN A 139 -8.37 -0.13 -5.99
C GLN A 139 -9.30 0.64 -6.95
N GLN A 140 -9.65 1.87 -6.58
CA GLN A 140 -10.49 2.74 -7.42
C GLN A 140 -9.81 3.09 -8.74
N TYR A 141 -8.52 3.41 -8.70
CA TYR A 141 -7.74 3.66 -9.92
C TYR A 141 -7.72 2.42 -10.83
N GLN A 142 -7.47 1.24 -10.27
CA GLN A 142 -7.44 0.00 -11.06
C GLN A 142 -8.80 -0.34 -11.65
N ALA A 143 -9.89 -0.16 -10.91
CA ALA A 143 -11.24 -0.37 -11.42
C ALA A 143 -11.60 0.61 -12.55
N ALA A 144 -11.10 1.86 -12.48
CA ALA A 144 -11.30 2.84 -13.55
C ALA A 144 -10.52 2.53 -14.84
N GLN A 145 -9.42 1.77 -14.74
CA GLN A 145 -8.60 1.37 -15.89
C GLN A 145 -8.97 -0.01 -16.46
N ASN A 146 -9.82 -0.78 -15.78
CA ASN A 146 -10.15 -2.15 -16.13
C ASN A 146 -11.67 -2.37 -16.08
N ASP A 147 -12.31 -2.38 -17.22
CA ASP A 147 -13.77 -2.48 -17.35
C ASP A 147 -14.36 -3.78 -16.77
N ASP A 148 -13.56 -4.82 -16.59
CA ASP A 148 -13.94 -6.10 -16.03
C ASP A 148 -13.82 -6.19 -14.51
N LEU A 149 -13.31 -5.13 -13.86
CA LEU A 149 -13.11 -5.05 -12.42
C LEU A 149 -14.06 -4.04 -11.78
N GLU A 150 -14.33 -4.25 -10.50
CA GLU A 150 -15.09 -3.33 -9.65
C GLU A 150 -14.58 -3.36 -8.21
N VAL A 151 -14.72 -2.23 -7.52
CA VAL A 151 -14.49 -2.13 -6.09
C VAL A 151 -15.80 -2.35 -5.37
N VAL A 152 -15.84 -3.29 -4.44
CA VAL A 152 -17.07 -3.66 -3.72
C VAL A 152 -17.04 -3.24 -2.26
N GLY A 153 -18.23 -3.23 -1.65
CA GLY A 153 -18.46 -2.75 -0.28
C GLY A 153 -18.74 -1.23 -0.23
N ASP A 154 -19.68 -0.83 0.63
CA ASP A 154 -20.13 0.56 0.77
C ASP A 154 -19.21 1.40 1.66
N SER A 155 -18.36 0.76 2.44
CA SER A 155 -17.44 1.39 3.39
C SER A 155 -16.04 0.80 3.30
N LEU A 156 -15.09 1.53 3.87
CA LEU A 156 -13.73 1.03 4.07
C LEU A 156 -13.75 -0.10 5.09
N ILE A 157 -12.97 -1.16 4.81
CA ILE A 157 -12.81 -2.32 5.70
C ILE A 157 -12.02 -1.92 6.95
N SER A 158 -10.99 -1.09 6.76
CA SER A 158 -10.17 -0.51 7.82
C SER A 158 -9.77 0.91 7.45
N LEU A 159 -9.22 1.66 8.41
CA LEU A 159 -8.57 2.94 8.14
C LEU A 159 -7.08 2.78 8.35
N GLU A 160 -6.33 3.23 7.36
CA GLU A 160 -4.87 3.21 7.35
C GLU A 160 -4.32 4.63 7.25
N TYR A 161 -3.29 4.91 8.05
CA TYR A 161 -2.60 6.19 8.08
C TYR A 161 -1.25 6.06 7.39
N ASN A 162 -1.17 6.49 6.14
CA ASN A 162 0.04 6.38 5.33
C ASN A 162 0.93 7.59 5.57
N ALA A 163 2.22 7.33 5.77
CA ALA A 163 3.22 8.33 6.10
C ALA A 163 4.54 8.05 5.38
N ILE A 164 5.44 9.02 5.41
CA ILE A 164 6.79 8.88 4.88
C ILE A 164 7.61 8.11 5.90
N GLY A 165 8.19 6.96 5.49
CA GLY A 165 9.12 6.21 6.31
C GLY A 165 10.54 6.72 6.14
N VAL A 166 11.29 6.84 7.25
CA VAL A 166 12.69 7.24 7.27
C VAL A 166 13.49 6.37 8.23
N LYS A 167 14.81 6.32 8.04
CA LYS A 167 15.71 5.65 8.98
C LYS A 167 15.62 6.31 10.35
N LYS A 168 15.68 5.49 11.42
CA LYS A 168 15.71 6.00 12.79
C LYS A 168 16.94 6.87 13.06
N GLY A 169 16.72 7.90 13.90
CA GLY A 169 17.78 8.67 14.51
C GLY A 169 18.10 10.01 13.81
N ASP A 170 17.48 10.31 12.69
CA ASP A 170 17.58 11.62 12.03
C ASP A 170 16.34 12.47 12.33
N GLN A 171 16.37 13.11 13.50
CA GLN A 171 15.27 13.94 13.96
C GLN A 171 15.11 15.22 13.12
N ASP A 172 16.21 15.77 12.61
CA ASP A 172 16.16 16.98 11.78
C ASP A 172 15.49 16.69 10.44
N TRP A 173 15.82 15.56 9.83
CA TRP A 173 15.15 15.08 8.62
C TRP A 173 13.67 14.84 8.86
N LEU A 174 13.31 14.13 9.93
CA LEU A 174 11.93 13.88 10.30
C LEU A 174 11.13 15.16 10.54
N ASN A 175 11.73 16.14 11.23
CA ASN A 175 11.11 17.45 11.48
C ASN A 175 10.88 18.21 10.17
N TYR A 176 11.84 18.16 9.25
CA TYR A 176 11.69 18.78 7.93
C TYR A 176 10.51 18.17 7.16
N LEU A 177 10.42 16.84 7.10
CA LEU A 177 9.33 16.15 6.45
C LEU A 177 7.97 16.49 7.07
N ASN A 178 7.91 16.56 8.40
CA ASN A 178 6.67 16.95 9.10
C ASN A 178 6.25 18.40 8.85
N LEU A 179 7.19 19.28 8.51
CA LEU A 179 6.89 20.65 8.12
C LEU A 179 6.50 20.75 6.65
N PHE A 180 7.06 19.89 5.81
CA PHE A 180 6.78 19.81 4.38
C PHE A 180 5.35 19.32 4.10
N ILE A 181 4.84 18.34 4.86
CA ILE A 181 3.46 17.81 4.77
C ILE A 181 2.45 18.86 5.23
#